data_7d68b4b4972bb09cb0fd6ef89222ef78
#
_entry.id   7d68b4b4972bb09cb0fd6ef89222ef78
#
_cell.length_a   1.000
_cell.length_b   1.000
_cell.length_c   1.000
_cell.angle_alpha   90.00
_cell.angle_beta   90.00
_cell.angle_gamma   90.00
#
_symmetry.space_group_name_H-M   'P 1'
#
loop_
_entity.id
_entity.type
_entity.pdbx_description
1 polymer ?
#
loop_
_entity_poly.entity_id
_entity_poly.type
_entity_poly.pdbx_seq_one_letter_code
_entity_poly.pdbx_strand_id
1 'polypeptide(L)'
;MSESFAELFEESLKTLNLQAGAIITAIVVDIDYQSGWVTVHAGLKSEGLIPLEQFYNDAGELAINVGDEVHVALDAVEDGFGETKLSREKAKRAECWIVLEAAFAAEEVVKGVINGKVKGGFTVDVSGIRAFLPGSLVDVRPVRDTTHLEGKELEFKVIKLDQKRNNVVVSRRSVLEAENSAEREALLESLQEGQQVKGIVKNLTD
;
A
#
# COMPACT_ATOMS: atom_id res chain seq x y z
N MET A 1 46.94 0.26 6.63
CA MET A 1 46.30 1.11 7.64
C MET A 1 45.17 0.24 8.18
N SER A 2 45.29 -0.19 9.45
CA SER A 2 44.28 -1.04 10.07
C SER A 2 43.16 -0.13 10.56
N GLU A 3 42.03 -0.19 9.92
CA GLU A 3 40.78 0.35 10.48
C GLU A 3 40.63 -0.25 11.89
N SER A 4 40.42 0.62 12.88
CA SER A 4 40.34 0.13 14.24
C SER A 4 39.02 -0.63 14.39
N PHE A 5 39.06 -1.73 15.17
CA PHE A 5 37.86 -2.54 15.48
C PHE A 5 36.71 -1.66 15.99
N ALA A 6 37.00 -0.57 16.68
CA ALA A 6 36.04 0.38 17.18
C ALA A 6 35.30 1.13 16.04
N GLU A 7 35.99 1.50 14.96
CA GLU A 7 35.39 2.16 13.79
C GLU A 7 34.49 1.21 13.01
N LEU A 8 34.95 -0.03 12.78
CA LEU A 8 34.14 -1.07 12.14
C LEU A 8 32.89 -1.45 12.97
N PHE A 9 33.04 -1.43 14.29
CA PHE A 9 31.94 -1.70 15.21
C PHE A 9 30.93 -0.56 15.24
N GLU A 10 31.39 0.71 15.27
CA GLU A 10 30.51 1.88 15.17
C GLU A 10 29.82 1.98 13.80
N GLU A 11 30.49 1.61 12.72
CA GLU A 11 29.91 1.57 11.38
C GLU A 11 28.88 0.45 11.25
N SER A 12 29.13 -0.71 11.85
CA SER A 12 28.16 -1.81 11.95
C SER A 12 26.93 -1.43 12.78
N LEU A 13 27.10 -0.68 13.86
CA LEU A 13 25.98 -0.16 14.67
C LEU A 13 25.18 0.93 13.95
N LYS A 14 25.81 1.73 13.08
CA LYS A 14 25.14 2.75 12.27
C LYS A 14 24.37 2.15 11.09
N THR A 15 24.84 1.04 10.53
CA THR A 15 24.14 0.30 9.46
C THR A 15 22.92 -0.44 9.99
N LEU A 16 22.94 -0.88 11.24
CA LEU A 16 21.76 -1.39 11.94
C LEU A 16 21.01 -0.23 12.59
N ASN A 17 20.13 0.40 11.82
CA ASN A 17 19.25 1.46 12.33
C ASN A 17 18.20 0.86 13.27
N LEU A 18 18.66 0.45 14.48
CA LEU A 18 17.89 -0.25 15.52
C LEU A 18 16.94 0.71 16.27
N GLN A 19 16.22 1.53 15.51
CA GLN A 19 15.17 2.36 16.07
C GLN A 19 13.83 1.60 16.02
N ALA A 20 13.03 1.74 17.04
CA ALA A 20 11.66 1.24 17.04
C ALA A 20 10.92 1.75 15.79
N GLY A 21 10.35 0.84 15.01
CA GLY A 21 9.71 1.15 13.73
C GLY A 21 10.60 0.95 12.50
N ALA A 22 11.90 0.65 12.65
CA ALA A 22 12.77 0.33 11.52
C ALA A 22 12.35 -1.00 10.87
N ILE A 23 12.36 -1.04 9.54
CA ILE A 23 12.13 -2.27 8.77
C ILE A 23 13.48 -2.95 8.58
N ILE A 24 13.57 -4.21 8.99
CA ILE A 24 14.75 -5.05 8.85
C ILE A 24 14.39 -6.34 8.10
N THR A 25 15.35 -6.88 7.38
CA THR A 25 15.19 -8.18 6.73
C THR A 25 15.54 -9.28 7.74
N ALA A 26 14.66 -10.26 7.88
CA ALA A 26 14.85 -11.42 8.73
C ALA A 26 14.69 -12.69 7.91
N ILE A 27 15.36 -13.76 8.32
CA ILE A 27 15.26 -15.07 7.70
C ILE A 27 14.39 -15.96 8.58
N VAL A 28 13.45 -16.66 7.98
CA VAL A 28 12.59 -17.64 8.66
C VAL A 28 13.44 -18.85 9.03
N VAL A 29 13.59 -19.10 10.32
CA VAL A 29 14.39 -20.22 10.85
C VAL A 29 13.52 -21.44 11.08
N ASP A 30 12.35 -21.25 11.68
CA ASP A 30 11.43 -22.33 12.01
C ASP A 30 9.97 -21.86 11.99
N ILE A 31 9.07 -22.78 11.70
CA ILE A 31 7.61 -22.54 11.67
C ILE A 31 6.93 -23.58 12.56
N ASP A 32 6.53 -23.17 13.75
CA ASP A 32 5.80 -24.02 14.68
C ASP A 32 4.29 -23.87 14.50
N TYR A 33 3.70 -24.82 13.79
CA TYR A 33 2.25 -24.89 13.55
C TYR A 33 1.43 -25.22 14.80
N GLN A 34 2.05 -25.81 15.83
CA GLN A 34 1.35 -26.18 17.05
C GLN A 34 1.20 -25.01 18.01
N SER A 35 2.26 -24.24 18.17
CA SER A 35 2.24 -23.04 19.02
C SER A 35 1.70 -21.81 18.28
N GLY A 36 1.67 -21.83 16.92
CA GLY A 36 1.26 -20.71 16.09
C GLY A 36 2.30 -19.61 15.99
N TRP A 37 3.59 -19.94 16.12
CA TRP A 37 4.69 -18.97 16.06
C TRP A 37 5.68 -19.29 14.94
N VAL A 38 6.26 -18.24 14.39
CA VAL A 38 7.34 -18.28 13.41
C VAL A 38 8.57 -17.68 14.06
N THR A 39 9.65 -18.45 14.08
CA THR A 39 10.97 -18.00 14.56
C THR A 39 11.73 -17.39 13.40
N VAL A 40 12.18 -16.15 13.55
CA VAL A 40 12.93 -15.41 12.54
C VAL A 40 14.27 -14.91 13.10
N HIS A 41 15.30 -14.96 12.27
CA HIS A 41 16.63 -14.43 12.58
C HIS A 41 16.87 -13.12 11.80
N ALA A 42 16.92 -12.01 12.51
CA ALA A 42 17.05 -10.67 11.95
C ALA A 42 18.48 -10.08 12.10
N GLY A 43 19.48 -10.91 12.35
CA GLY A 43 20.86 -10.44 12.64
C GLY A 43 21.01 -9.75 14.01
N LEU A 44 20.00 -9.88 14.87
CA LEU A 44 20.01 -9.37 16.24
C LEU A 44 20.59 -10.40 17.22
N LYS A 45 20.81 -10.01 18.46
CA LYS A 45 21.34 -10.90 19.50
C LYS A 45 20.41 -12.06 19.85
N SER A 46 19.11 -11.86 19.70
CA SER A 46 18.07 -12.86 19.95
C SER A 46 17.25 -13.11 18.70
N GLU A 47 16.70 -14.30 18.57
CA GLU A 47 15.69 -14.64 17.58
C GLU A 47 14.38 -13.93 17.93
N GLY A 48 13.65 -13.53 16.90
CA GLY A 48 12.35 -12.91 17.08
C GLY A 48 11.22 -13.91 16.85
N LEU A 49 10.19 -13.83 17.66
CA LEU A 49 8.97 -14.62 17.50
C LEU A 49 7.85 -13.75 16.91
N ILE A 50 7.25 -14.23 15.83
CA ILE A 50 6.16 -13.52 15.14
C ILE A 50 4.97 -14.48 15.05
N PRO A 51 3.73 -14.05 15.35
CA PRO A 51 2.55 -14.88 15.19
C PRO A 51 2.39 -15.36 13.74
N LEU A 52 2.11 -16.64 13.55
CA LEU A 52 1.89 -17.28 12.25
C LEU A 52 0.78 -16.59 11.46
N GLU A 53 -0.21 -16.02 12.16
CA GLU A 53 -1.34 -15.27 11.57
C GLU A 53 -0.91 -14.12 10.67
N GLN A 54 0.23 -13.48 10.95
CA GLN A 54 0.73 -12.35 10.18
C GLN A 54 1.34 -12.74 8.82
N PHE A 55 1.51 -14.02 8.56
CA PHE A 55 2.10 -14.55 7.33
C PHE A 55 1.09 -15.18 6.38
N TYR A 56 -0.18 -15.20 6.74
CA TYR A 56 -1.23 -15.61 5.81
C TYR A 56 -1.50 -14.52 4.77
N ASN A 57 -1.74 -14.97 3.54
CA ASN A 57 -2.22 -14.10 2.47
C ASN A 57 -3.74 -13.94 2.56
N ASP A 58 -4.32 -13.10 1.70
CA ASP A 58 -5.76 -12.85 1.64
C ASP A 58 -6.57 -14.11 1.23
N ALA A 59 -5.90 -15.11 0.64
CA ALA A 59 -6.48 -16.42 0.32
C ALA A 59 -6.46 -17.41 1.50
N GLY A 60 -5.86 -17.02 2.65
CA GLY A 60 -5.73 -17.89 3.82
C GLY A 60 -4.61 -18.92 3.70
N GLU A 61 -3.68 -18.75 2.76
CA GLU A 61 -2.53 -19.61 2.58
C GLU A 61 -1.29 -19.02 3.23
N LEU A 62 -0.43 -19.88 3.78
CA LEU A 62 0.84 -19.45 4.35
C LEU A 62 1.80 -19.03 3.22
N ALA A 63 2.23 -17.78 3.24
CA ALA A 63 3.05 -17.18 2.19
C ALA A 63 4.56 -17.29 2.44
N ILE A 64 5.00 -18.15 3.38
CA ILE A 64 6.42 -18.29 3.76
C ILE A 64 6.82 -19.75 3.92
N ASN A 65 8.12 -20.00 3.71
CA ASN A 65 8.80 -21.27 4.01
C ASN A 65 10.03 -21.03 4.90
N VAL A 66 10.52 -22.08 5.52
CA VAL A 66 11.79 -22.02 6.26
C VAL A 66 12.91 -21.68 5.29
N GLY A 67 13.70 -20.66 5.62
CA GLY A 67 14.78 -20.12 4.80
C GLY A 67 14.40 -18.90 3.96
N ASP A 68 13.13 -18.51 3.91
CA ASP A 68 12.70 -17.31 3.18
C ASP A 68 13.12 -16.03 3.91
N GLU A 69 13.45 -15.01 3.14
CA GLU A 69 13.68 -13.66 3.64
C GLU A 69 12.36 -12.91 3.78
N VAL A 70 12.12 -12.34 4.94
CA VAL A 70 10.92 -11.57 5.25
C VAL A 70 11.27 -10.21 5.82
N HIS A 71 10.55 -9.18 5.42
CA HIS A 71 10.69 -7.86 6.02
C HIS A 71 9.85 -7.77 7.28
N VAL A 72 10.43 -7.34 8.37
CA VAL A 72 9.80 -7.21 9.67
C VAL A 72 10.11 -5.85 10.28
N ALA A 73 9.16 -5.27 11.00
CA ALA A 73 9.37 -4.04 11.73
C ALA A 73 9.84 -4.36 13.15
N LEU A 74 10.86 -3.66 13.60
CA LEU A 74 11.36 -3.72 14.97
C LEU A 74 10.39 -2.96 15.88
N ASP A 75 9.65 -3.65 16.71
CA ASP A 75 8.69 -3.02 17.62
C ASP A 75 9.34 -2.56 18.92
N ALA A 76 10.18 -3.41 19.50
CA ALA A 76 11.00 -3.08 20.66
C ALA A 76 12.34 -3.83 20.58
N VAL A 77 13.42 -3.14 20.93
CA VAL A 77 14.78 -3.70 20.89
C VAL A 77 15.02 -4.65 22.07
N GLU A 78 14.45 -4.32 23.23
CA GLU A 78 14.47 -5.16 24.45
C GLU A 78 13.26 -4.78 25.31
N ASP A 79 12.47 -5.76 25.72
CA ASP A 79 11.29 -5.53 26.58
C ASP A 79 11.58 -5.71 28.08
N GLY A 80 12.86 -5.73 28.46
CA GLY A 80 13.32 -5.96 29.83
C GLY A 80 13.53 -7.45 30.16
N PHE A 81 13.07 -8.36 29.31
CA PHE A 81 13.30 -9.82 29.41
C PHE A 81 14.30 -10.34 28.36
N GLY A 82 14.87 -9.43 27.53
CA GLY A 82 15.84 -9.78 26.49
C GLY A 82 15.23 -10.28 25.19
N GLU A 83 13.93 -10.21 25.03
CA GLU A 83 13.23 -10.61 23.82
C GLU A 83 13.04 -9.42 22.86
N THR A 84 13.29 -9.65 21.59
CA THR A 84 13.07 -8.67 20.52
C THR A 84 11.67 -8.87 19.94
N LYS A 85 10.82 -7.85 20.04
CA LYS A 85 9.50 -7.89 19.43
C LYS A 85 9.57 -7.42 17.99
N LEU A 86 9.20 -8.32 17.08
CA LEU A 86 9.12 -8.08 15.65
C LEU A 86 7.66 -8.17 15.20
N SER A 87 7.30 -7.38 14.18
CA SER A 87 5.96 -7.38 13.59
C SER A 87 6.03 -7.36 12.07
N ARG A 88 5.50 -8.38 11.43
CA ARG A 88 5.35 -8.44 9.98
C ARG A 88 4.25 -7.51 9.48
N GLU A 89 3.18 -7.38 10.23
CA GLU A 89 2.05 -6.50 9.89
C GLU A 89 2.49 -5.03 9.79
N LYS A 90 3.30 -4.56 10.74
CA LYS A 90 3.83 -3.19 10.72
C LYS A 90 4.79 -2.98 9.54
N ALA A 91 5.62 -3.97 9.23
CA ALA A 91 6.50 -3.92 8.06
C ALA A 91 5.69 -3.88 6.75
N LYS A 92 4.72 -4.78 6.58
CA LYS A 92 3.83 -4.81 5.41
C LYS A 92 3.11 -3.47 5.23
N ARG A 93 2.61 -2.89 6.32
CA ARG A 93 1.96 -1.58 6.29
C ARG A 93 2.94 -0.47 5.87
N ALA A 94 4.16 -0.48 6.38
CA ALA A 94 5.16 0.52 6.02
C ALA A 94 5.63 0.36 4.56
N GLU A 95 5.79 -0.85 4.05
CA GLU A 95 6.06 -1.13 2.63
C GLU A 95 4.94 -0.58 1.74
N CYS A 96 3.68 -0.82 2.10
CA CYS A 96 2.53 -0.27 1.37
C CYS A 96 2.52 1.27 1.37
N TRP A 97 2.94 1.92 2.47
CA TRP A 97 3.08 3.37 2.52
C TRP A 97 4.14 3.88 1.54
N ILE A 98 5.30 3.21 1.46
CA ILE A 98 6.37 3.56 0.50
C ILE A 98 5.86 3.45 -0.93
N VAL A 99 5.13 2.38 -1.25
CA VAL A 99 4.53 2.17 -2.59
C VAL A 99 3.50 3.26 -2.91
N LEU A 100 2.64 3.61 -1.95
CA LEU A 100 1.65 4.69 -2.13
C LEU A 100 2.30 6.07 -2.28
N GLU A 101 3.39 6.32 -1.57
CA GLU A 101 4.15 7.57 -1.65
C GLU A 101 4.84 7.69 -3.01
N ALA A 102 5.43 6.60 -3.52
CA ALA A 102 5.99 6.52 -4.86
C ALA A 102 4.91 6.72 -5.94
N ALA A 103 3.77 6.06 -5.84
CA ALA A 103 2.64 6.21 -6.74
C ALA A 103 2.06 7.64 -6.72
N PHE A 104 2.02 8.26 -5.55
CA PHE A 104 1.61 9.66 -5.42
C PHE A 104 2.60 10.62 -6.10
N ALA A 105 3.91 10.41 -5.93
CA ALA A 105 4.95 11.23 -6.54
C ALA A 105 5.02 11.06 -8.07
N ALA A 106 4.80 9.84 -8.56
CA ALA A 106 4.75 9.50 -10.00
C ALA A 106 3.40 9.80 -10.65
N GLU A 107 2.40 10.21 -9.86
CA GLU A 107 1.00 10.38 -10.30
C GLU A 107 0.37 9.10 -10.89
N GLU A 108 0.86 7.95 -10.46
CA GLU A 108 0.41 6.65 -10.93
C GLU A 108 -0.95 6.26 -10.35
N VAL A 109 -1.61 5.37 -11.07
CA VAL A 109 -2.89 4.80 -10.69
C VAL A 109 -2.65 3.61 -9.76
N VAL A 110 -3.39 3.58 -8.65
CA VAL A 110 -3.36 2.47 -7.70
C VAL A 110 -4.67 1.69 -7.72
N LYS A 111 -4.59 0.39 -7.57
CA LYS A 111 -5.76 -0.48 -7.49
C LYS A 111 -6.26 -0.58 -6.06
N GLY A 112 -7.58 -0.57 -5.89
CA GLY A 112 -8.19 -0.71 -4.58
C GLY A 112 -9.62 -1.23 -4.67
N VAL A 113 -10.13 -1.70 -3.53
CA VAL A 113 -11.48 -2.24 -3.40
C VAL A 113 -12.32 -1.35 -2.48
N ILE A 114 -13.52 -1.02 -2.91
CA ILE A 114 -14.46 -0.25 -2.09
C ILE A 114 -15.08 -1.18 -1.06
N ASN A 115 -14.73 -0.98 0.22
CA ASN A 115 -15.22 -1.82 1.33
C ASN A 115 -16.58 -1.39 1.88
N GLY A 116 -16.93 -0.11 1.75
CA GLY A 116 -18.22 0.35 2.25
C GLY A 116 -18.40 1.86 2.24
N LYS A 117 -19.62 2.27 2.51
CA LYS A 117 -20.03 3.67 2.55
C LYS A 117 -19.82 4.28 3.94
N VAL A 118 -19.27 5.47 3.98
CA VAL A 118 -19.08 6.27 5.21
C VAL A 118 -19.69 7.65 5.03
N LYS A 119 -19.77 8.43 6.11
CA LYS A 119 -20.32 9.80 6.04
C LYS A 119 -19.46 10.69 5.12
N GLY A 120 -20.00 11.07 3.98
CA GLY A 120 -19.34 11.95 3.00
C GLY A 120 -18.54 11.25 1.90
N GLY A 121 -18.49 9.90 1.88
CA GLY A 121 -17.75 9.15 0.87
C GLY A 121 -17.74 7.66 1.09
N PHE A 122 -16.64 7.03 0.73
CA PHE A 122 -16.44 5.59 0.79
C PHE A 122 -15.07 5.28 1.39
N THR A 123 -14.98 4.12 2.01
CA THR A 123 -13.71 3.54 2.41
C THR A 123 -13.24 2.60 1.31
N VAL A 124 -12.03 2.83 0.85
CA VAL A 124 -11.33 2.02 -0.16
C VAL A 124 -10.16 1.35 0.52
N ASP A 125 -9.97 0.08 0.28
CA ASP A 125 -8.76 -0.63 0.68
C ASP A 125 -7.78 -0.62 -0.49
N VAL A 126 -6.61 -0.05 -0.27
CA VAL A 126 -5.53 0.00 -1.24
C VAL A 126 -4.33 -0.72 -0.67
N SER A 127 -4.12 -1.96 -1.11
CA SER A 127 -3.01 -2.81 -0.64
C SER A 127 -2.94 -2.98 0.89
N GLY A 128 -4.10 -3.07 1.57
CA GLY A 128 -4.18 -3.21 3.02
C GLY A 128 -4.15 -1.88 3.81
N ILE A 129 -4.12 -0.75 3.12
CA ILE A 129 -4.24 0.58 3.72
C ILE A 129 -5.64 1.14 3.44
N ARG A 130 -6.31 1.62 4.48
CA ARG A 130 -7.61 2.27 4.34
C ARG A 130 -7.45 3.68 3.78
N ALA A 131 -8.02 3.90 2.60
CA ALA A 131 -8.11 5.20 1.96
C ALA A 131 -9.54 5.74 2.01
N PHE A 132 -9.68 7.05 2.03
CA PHE A 132 -10.96 7.74 1.94
C PHE A 132 -11.20 8.21 0.50
N LEU A 133 -12.35 7.86 -0.05
CA LEU A 133 -12.83 8.32 -1.34
C LEU A 133 -14.02 9.27 -1.14
N PRO A 134 -13.83 10.58 -1.27
CA PRO A 134 -14.95 11.54 -1.18
C PRO A 134 -16.02 11.24 -2.23
N GLY A 135 -17.28 11.38 -1.86
CA GLY A 135 -18.41 11.13 -2.78
C GLY A 135 -18.38 11.97 -4.05
N SER A 136 -17.76 13.16 -4.02
CA SER A 136 -17.56 14.03 -5.19
C SER A 136 -16.46 13.56 -6.14
N LEU A 137 -15.60 12.64 -5.69
CA LEU A 137 -14.44 12.14 -6.43
C LEU A 137 -14.60 10.69 -6.90
N VAL A 138 -15.79 10.11 -6.69
CA VAL A 138 -16.11 8.73 -7.12
C VAL A 138 -16.24 8.65 -8.64
N ASP A 139 -16.90 9.65 -9.25
CA ASP A 139 -17.18 9.66 -10.68
C ASP A 139 -17.20 11.11 -11.20
N VAL A 140 -17.11 11.27 -12.53
CA VAL A 140 -17.24 12.56 -13.23
C VAL A 140 -18.65 13.15 -13.03
N ARG A 141 -19.67 12.28 -12.88
CA ARG A 141 -21.05 12.67 -12.57
C ARG A 141 -21.39 12.28 -11.13
N PRO A 142 -22.18 13.10 -10.41
CA PRO A 142 -22.63 12.75 -9.07
C PRO A 142 -23.47 11.46 -9.11
N VAL A 143 -22.89 10.37 -8.63
CA VAL A 143 -23.56 9.07 -8.57
C VAL A 143 -24.35 8.99 -7.26
N ARG A 144 -25.64 8.75 -7.35
CA ARG A 144 -26.53 8.57 -6.20
C ARG A 144 -26.44 7.15 -5.62
N ASP A 145 -26.16 6.17 -6.48
CA ASP A 145 -26.12 4.77 -6.13
C ASP A 145 -24.77 4.14 -6.54
N THR A 146 -23.98 3.81 -5.55
CA THR A 146 -22.61 3.26 -5.71
C THR A 146 -22.52 1.82 -5.28
N THR A 147 -23.63 1.20 -4.91
CA THR A 147 -23.71 -0.21 -4.47
C THR A 147 -23.12 -1.16 -5.49
N HIS A 148 -23.20 -0.83 -6.77
CA HIS A 148 -22.62 -1.62 -7.87
C HIS A 148 -21.08 -1.56 -7.94
N LEU A 149 -20.45 -0.62 -7.20
CA LEU A 149 -19.00 -0.44 -7.13
C LEU A 149 -18.39 -1.08 -5.89
N GLU A 150 -19.21 -1.42 -4.88
CA GLU A 150 -18.75 -2.08 -3.66
C GLU A 150 -18.26 -3.50 -3.99
N GLY A 151 -17.12 -3.88 -3.41
CA GLY A 151 -16.48 -5.18 -3.63
C GLY A 151 -15.77 -5.35 -4.98
N LYS A 152 -15.73 -4.32 -5.82
CA LYS A 152 -14.98 -4.35 -7.08
C LYS A 152 -13.61 -3.73 -6.92
N GLU A 153 -12.64 -4.35 -7.56
CA GLU A 153 -11.32 -3.75 -7.75
C GLU A 153 -11.40 -2.65 -8.81
N LEU A 154 -11.08 -1.44 -8.41
CA LEU A 154 -11.14 -0.25 -9.25
C LEU A 154 -9.81 0.50 -9.19
N GLU A 155 -9.61 1.35 -10.15
CA GLU A 155 -8.42 2.19 -10.26
C GLU A 155 -8.67 3.57 -9.66
N PHE A 156 -7.70 4.03 -8.88
CA PHE A 156 -7.75 5.30 -8.17
C PHE A 156 -6.44 6.06 -8.33
N LYS A 157 -6.51 7.38 -8.32
CA LYS A 157 -5.35 8.26 -8.22
C LYS A 157 -5.26 8.78 -6.78
N VAL A 158 -4.08 8.72 -6.18
CA VAL A 158 -3.84 9.25 -4.84
C VAL A 158 -3.76 10.78 -4.93
N ILE A 159 -4.60 11.49 -4.14
CA ILE A 159 -4.62 12.96 -4.10
C ILE A 159 -3.89 13.49 -2.88
N LYS A 160 -4.02 12.80 -1.74
CA LYS A 160 -3.42 13.23 -0.49
C LYS A 160 -2.94 12.03 0.32
N LEU A 161 -1.74 12.16 0.84
CA LEU A 161 -1.11 11.23 1.77
C LEU A 161 -0.77 11.93 3.08
N ASP A 162 -1.21 11.37 4.20
CA ASP A 162 -0.84 11.81 5.54
C ASP A 162 -0.47 10.59 6.39
N GLN A 163 0.80 10.23 6.36
CA GLN A 163 1.33 9.07 7.06
C GLN A 163 1.14 9.17 8.59
N LYS A 164 1.26 10.38 9.16
CA LYS A 164 1.12 10.60 10.61
C LYS A 164 -0.29 10.30 11.12
N ARG A 165 -1.30 10.56 10.30
CA ARG A 165 -2.71 10.32 10.62
C ARG A 165 -3.28 9.05 9.99
N ASN A 166 -2.45 8.26 9.29
CA ASN A 166 -2.90 7.11 8.49
C ASN A 166 -4.09 7.48 7.57
N ASN A 167 -4.02 8.66 6.96
CA ASN A 167 -5.10 9.18 6.13
C ASN A 167 -4.64 9.31 4.67
N VAL A 168 -5.22 8.48 3.82
CA VAL A 168 -5.01 8.50 2.37
C VAL A 168 -6.30 8.95 1.72
N VAL A 169 -6.23 9.92 0.81
CA VAL A 169 -7.38 10.36 0.02
C VAL A 169 -7.15 9.99 -1.43
N VAL A 170 -8.10 9.28 -2.00
CA VAL A 170 -8.04 8.80 -3.38
C VAL A 170 -9.19 9.36 -4.22
N SER A 171 -9.00 9.42 -5.55
CA SER A 171 -9.99 9.86 -6.52
C SER A 171 -10.06 8.87 -7.69
N ARG A 172 -11.24 8.40 -7.99
CA ARG A 172 -11.52 7.70 -9.23
C ARG A 172 -11.83 8.67 -10.37
N ARG A 173 -12.44 9.78 -10.03
CA ARG A 173 -12.77 10.84 -11.02
C ARG A 173 -11.55 11.27 -11.82
N SER A 174 -10.39 11.45 -11.18
CA SER A 174 -9.16 11.86 -11.86
C SER A 174 -8.67 10.84 -12.88
N VAL A 175 -8.87 9.53 -12.61
CA VAL A 175 -8.55 8.45 -13.56
C VAL A 175 -9.50 8.51 -14.75
N LEU A 176 -10.80 8.59 -14.52
CA LEU A 176 -11.82 8.67 -15.57
C LEU A 176 -11.68 9.95 -16.42
N GLU A 177 -11.29 11.08 -15.82
CA GLU A 177 -11.04 12.32 -16.55
C GLU A 177 -9.78 12.19 -17.44
N ALA A 178 -8.74 11.52 -16.98
CA ALA A 178 -7.54 11.26 -17.77
C ALA A 178 -7.84 10.32 -18.95
N GLU A 179 -8.58 9.24 -18.73
CA GLU A 179 -9.03 8.32 -19.78
C GLU A 179 -9.91 9.04 -20.82
N ASN A 180 -10.91 9.78 -20.35
CA ASN A 180 -11.79 10.55 -21.25
C ASN A 180 -11.03 11.64 -22.02
N SER A 181 -9.98 12.23 -21.44
CA SER A 181 -9.14 13.23 -22.13
C SER A 181 -8.32 12.58 -23.22
N ALA A 182 -7.70 11.42 -22.94
CA ALA A 182 -6.92 10.66 -23.92
C ALA A 182 -7.80 10.17 -25.09
N GLU A 183 -8.99 9.64 -24.78
CA GLU A 183 -9.95 9.23 -25.81
C GLU A 183 -10.41 10.44 -26.66
N ARG A 184 -10.65 11.58 -26.04
CA ARG A 184 -11.04 12.81 -26.71
C ARG A 184 -9.94 13.34 -27.62
N GLU A 185 -8.69 13.31 -27.18
CA GLU A 185 -7.53 13.72 -27.98
C GLU A 185 -7.33 12.80 -29.18
N ALA A 186 -7.38 11.49 -28.98
CA ALA A 186 -7.28 10.49 -30.06
C ALA A 186 -8.44 10.67 -31.07
N LEU A 187 -9.64 11.00 -30.60
CA LEU A 187 -10.79 11.24 -31.45
C LEU A 187 -10.63 12.54 -32.23
N LEU A 188 -10.09 13.60 -31.63
CA LEU A 188 -9.81 14.87 -32.30
C LEU A 188 -8.72 14.73 -33.38
N GLU A 189 -7.68 13.93 -33.13
CA GLU A 189 -6.63 13.64 -34.12
C GLU A 189 -7.17 12.82 -35.30
N SER A 190 -8.17 11.96 -35.07
CA SER A 190 -8.81 11.15 -36.12
C SER A 190 -9.85 11.89 -36.93
N LEU A 191 -10.34 13.09 -36.47
CA LEU A 191 -11.34 13.88 -37.15
C LEU A 191 -10.70 14.72 -38.25
N GLN A 192 -11.20 14.55 -39.49
CA GLN A 192 -10.85 15.38 -40.63
C GLN A 192 -12.01 16.25 -41.06
N GLU A 193 -11.73 17.43 -41.58
CA GLU A 193 -12.75 18.32 -42.12
C GLU A 193 -13.54 17.60 -43.23
N GLY A 194 -14.88 17.61 -43.07
CA GLY A 194 -15.80 16.95 -44.01
C GLY A 194 -16.18 15.52 -43.67
N GLN A 195 -15.65 14.95 -42.61
CA GLN A 195 -16.00 13.60 -42.16
C GLN A 195 -17.38 13.56 -41.52
N GLN A 196 -18.18 12.57 -41.88
CA GLN A 196 -19.48 12.34 -41.22
C GLN A 196 -19.28 11.53 -39.94
N VAL A 197 -19.64 12.10 -38.80
CA VAL A 197 -19.61 11.44 -37.50
C VAL A 197 -21.03 11.30 -36.91
N LYS A 198 -21.28 10.18 -36.24
CA LYS A 198 -22.53 9.98 -35.48
C LYS A 198 -22.36 10.56 -34.09
N GLY A 199 -23.25 11.45 -33.69
CA GLY A 199 -23.23 12.05 -32.36
C GLY A 199 -24.64 12.11 -31.75
N ILE A 200 -24.67 12.15 -30.40
CA ILE A 200 -25.93 12.39 -29.66
C ILE A 200 -25.96 13.86 -29.26
N VAL A 201 -27.00 14.57 -29.69
CA VAL A 201 -27.20 15.97 -29.32
C VAL A 201 -27.55 16.03 -27.83
N LYS A 202 -26.74 16.70 -27.05
CA LYS A 202 -26.96 16.89 -25.60
C LYS A 202 -27.67 18.17 -25.26
N ASN A 203 -27.47 19.22 -26.04
CA ASN A 203 -28.07 20.53 -25.82
C ASN A 203 -28.12 21.32 -27.13
N LEU A 204 -29.17 22.08 -27.32
CA LEU A 204 -29.28 23.06 -28.37
C LEU A 204 -29.22 24.44 -27.70
N THR A 205 -28.24 25.24 -28.08
CA THR A 205 -28.20 26.67 -27.75
C THR A 205 -28.59 27.46 -28.98
N ASP A 206 -29.52 28.40 -28.80
CA ASP A 206 -29.88 29.36 -29.82
C ASP A 206 -28.74 30.33 -30.12
#